data_79ca0bae8330bea1ff778bd7fba07194
#
_entry.id   79ca0bae8330bea1ff778bd7fba07194
#
_cell.length_a   1.000
_cell.length_b   1.000
_cell.length_c   1.000
_cell.angle_alpha   90.00
_cell.angle_beta   90.00
_cell.angle_gamma   90.00
#
_symmetry.space_group_name_H-M   'P 1'
#
loop_
_entity.id
_entity.type
_entity.pdbx_description
1 polymer ?
#
loop_
_entity_poly.entity_id
_entity_poly.type
_entity_poly.pdbx_seq_one_letter_code
_entity_poly.pdbx_strand_id
1 'polypeptide(L)'
;MQMCAHNRSSQLRRQLKEGFLFFDGGYGTILAEAGLEPGERPELWNFRREDFIRDLHLEYLKAGCNLLKTNTFGGDIFHYAPELRQDKAFHERLIFQGVRLAREAIRIFEKEYNGESPNHAGHFIALDTGPTGCLLKPAGNLDFEEAVKAYGKSFRAGAEAGADCI
;
A
#
# COMPACT_ATOMS: atom_id res chain seq x y z
N MET A 1 19.71 6.92 -5.52
CA MET A 1 18.40 6.51 -5.01
C MET A 1 18.17 4.99 -5.00
N GLN A 2 18.72 4.21 -5.93
CA GLN A 2 18.59 2.73 -5.96
C GLN A 2 19.27 1.99 -4.78
N MET A 3 20.34 2.52 -4.19
CA MET A 3 21.04 1.87 -3.08
C MET A 3 20.24 1.80 -1.77
N CYS A 4 19.28 2.70 -1.53
CA CYS A 4 18.48 2.69 -0.30
C CYS A 4 17.40 1.58 -0.29
N ALA A 5 16.73 1.31 -1.41
CA ALA A 5 15.69 0.30 -1.49
C ALA A 5 16.23 -1.13 -1.25
N HIS A 6 17.40 -1.44 -1.82
CA HIS A 6 18.05 -2.75 -1.63
C HIS A 6 18.44 -3.02 -0.17
N ASN A 7 18.79 -1.99 0.58
CA ASN A 7 19.12 -2.08 2.00
C ASN A 7 17.87 -2.40 2.85
N ARG A 8 16.71 -1.78 2.56
CA ARG A 8 15.48 -1.96 3.34
C ARG A 8 14.87 -3.35 3.17
N SER A 9 14.80 -3.87 1.95
CA SER A 9 14.34 -5.24 1.71
C SER A 9 15.25 -6.29 2.37
N SER A 10 16.55 -6.04 2.41
CA SER A 10 17.50 -6.90 3.14
C SER A 10 17.30 -6.82 4.65
N GLN A 11 16.99 -5.65 5.18
CA GLN A 11 16.66 -5.43 6.58
C GLN A 11 15.35 -6.15 6.95
N LEU A 12 14.30 -6.02 6.14
CA LEU A 12 13.04 -6.73 6.32
C LEU A 12 13.26 -8.25 6.40
N ARG A 13 14.01 -8.82 5.44
CA ARG A 13 14.34 -10.25 5.42
C ARG A 13 15.12 -10.71 6.64
N ARG A 14 16.04 -9.88 7.16
CA ARG A 14 16.78 -10.17 8.37
C ARG A 14 15.87 -10.23 9.57
N GLN A 15 15.00 -9.24 9.73
CA GLN A 15 14.06 -9.18 10.87
C GLN A 15 13.07 -10.34 10.87
N LEU A 16 12.59 -10.77 9.70
CA LEU A 16 11.76 -11.96 9.59
C LEU A 16 12.46 -13.27 10.00
N LYS A 17 13.80 -13.31 9.99
CA LYS A 17 14.56 -14.44 10.51
C LYS A 17 14.80 -14.37 12.03
N GLU A 18 14.77 -13.18 12.58
CA GLU A 18 15.08 -12.91 13.99
C GLU A 18 13.84 -12.87 14.87
N GLY A 19 12.64 -12.70 14.28
CA GLY A 19 11.41 -12.57 15.05
C GLY A 19 10.16 -12.44 14.20
N PHE A 20 9.15 -11.79 14.77
CA PHE A 20 7.86 -11.55 14.13
C PHE A 20 7.73 -10.09 13.69
N LEU A 21 7.02 -9.87 12.59
CA LEU A 21 6.54 -8.56 12.16
C LEU A 21 5.01 -8.58 12.18
N PHE A 22 4.43 -7.52 12.69
CA PHE A 22 2.99 -7.36 12.78
C PHE A 22 2.50 -6.44 11.67
N PHE A 23 1.57 -6.93 10.87
CA PHE A 23 0.83 -6.09 9.93
C PHE A 23 -0.14 -5.17 10.65
N ASP A 24 -0.50 -4.09 9.99
CA ASP A 24 -1.66 -3.29 10.32
C ASP A 24 -2.97 -4.07 10.10
N GLY A 25 -4.07 -3.52 10.59
CA GLY A 25 -5.39 -4.13 10.52
C GLY A 25 -6.17 -3.82 9.24
N GLY A 26 -7.49 -4.02 9.31
CA GLY A 26 -8.42 -3.72 8.22
C GLY A 26 -8.71 -2.22 8.08
N TYR A 27 -8.88 -1.77 6.84
CA TYR A 27 -9.20 -0.37 6.52
C TYR A 27 -10.70 -0.17 6.31
N GLY A 28 -11.37 -1.14 5.68
CA GLY A 28 -12.73 -0.98 5.18
C GLY A 28 -13.75 -0.51 6.22
N THR A 29 -13.77 -1.10 7.41
CA THR A 29 -14.68 -0.71 8.50
C THR A 29 -14.39 0.68 9.02
N ILE A 30 -13.12 1.02 9.24
CA ILE A 30 -12.69 2.33 9.74
C ILE A 30 -13.04 3.43 8.72
N LEU A 31 -12.82 3.18 7.44
CA LEU A 31 -13.17 4.12 6.38
C LEU A 31 -14.69 4.29 6.25
N ALA A 32 -15.46 3.21 6.37
CA ALA A 32 -16.91 3.27 6.37
C ALA A 32 -17.47 4.08 7.56
N GLU A 33 -16.96 3.87 8.77
CA GLU A 33 -17.28 4.65 9.97
C GLU A 33 -16.90 6.12 9.82
N ALA A 34 -15.84 6.42 9.07
CA ALA A 34 -15.39 7.77 8.76
C ALA A 34 -16.15 8.42 7.58
N GLY A 35 -17.15 7.73 7.01
CA GLY A 35 -18.03 8.25 5.96
C GLY A 35 -17.65 7.87 4.54
N LEU A 36 -16.93 6.78 4.34
CA LEU A 36 -16.76 6.20 3.00
C LEU A 36 -18.11 5.65 2.52
N GLU A 37 -18.62 6.21 1.44
CA GLU A 37 -19.93 5.82 0.89
C GLU A 37 -19.90 4.43 0.24
N PRO A 38 -21.01 3.67 0.27
CA PRO A 38 -21.11 2.40 -0.43
C PRO A 38 -20.79 2.56 -1.94
N GLY A 39 -19.83 1.78 -2.43
CA GLY A 39 -19.36 1.86 -3.81
C GLY A 39 -18.28 2.93 -4.08
N GLU A 40 -18.00 3.80 -3.11
CA GLU A 40 -16.84 4.67 -3.20
C GLU A 40 -15.54 3.86 -3.04
N ARG A 41 -14.49 4.31 -3.73
CA ARG A 41 -13.20 3.64 -3.70
C ARG A 41 -12.33 4.17 -2.58
N PRO A 42 -11.92 3.32 -1.64
CA PRO A 42 -11.02 3.69 -0.54
C PRO A 42 -9.74 4.40 -1.01
N GLU A 43 -9.18 3.93 -2.13
CA GLU A 43 -7.91 4.42 -2.66
C GLU A 43 -7.96 5.90 -3.08
N LEU A 44 -9.13 6.42 -3.43
CA LEU A 44 -9.29 7.84 -3.77
C LEU A 44 -9.13 8.76 -2.56
N TRP A 45 -9.27 8.22 -1.35
CA TRP A 45 -9.02 8.97 -0.13
C TRP A 45 -7.54 9.29 0.06
N ASN A 46 -6.65 8.60 -0.63
CA ASN A 46 -5.23 8.98 -0.69
C ASN A 46 -5.02 10.40 -1.23
N PHE A 47 -5.99 10.94 -1.99
CA PHE A 47 -5.96 12.31 -2.52
C PHE A 47 -6.98 13.24 -1.84
N ARG A 48 -8.16 12.71 -1.48
CA ARG A 48 -9.26 13.53 -0.97
C ARG A 48 -9.19 13.75 0.54
N ARG A 49 -8.61 12.80 1.26
CA ARG A 49 -8.50 12.76 2.72
C ARG A 49 -7.13 12.26 3.15
N GLU A 50 -6.09 12.87 2.61
CA GLU A 50 -4.69 12.49 2.85
C GLU A 50 -4.35 12.40 4.34
N ASP A 51 -4.77 13.42 5.10
CA ASP A 51 -4.52 13.46 6.55
C ASP A 51 -5.16 12.27 7.26
N PHE A 52 -6.39 11.91 6.89
CA PHE A 52 -7.08 10.76 7.49
C PHE A 52 -6.32 9.45 7.22
N ILE A 53 -5.90 9.20 5.99
CA ILE A 53 -5.15 7.98 5.66
C ILE A 53 -3.79 7.95 6.36
N ARG A 54 -3.06 9.07 6.37
CA ARG A 54 -1.80 9.19 7.12
C ARG A 54 -1.99 8.92 8.61
N ASP A 55 -3.00 9.53 9.22
CA ASP A 55 -3.27 9.41 10.65
C ASP A 55 -3.75 7.99 11.01
N LEU A 56 -4.49 7.31 10.13
CA LEU A 56 -4.83 5.90 10.27
C LEU A 56 -3.59 5.01 10.29
N HIS A 57 -2.63 5.23 9.38
CA HIS A 57 -1.34 4.55 9.42
C HIS A 57 -0.61 4.80 10.75
N LEU A 58 -0.63 6.05 11.23
CA LEU A 58 0.01 6.43 12.48
C LEU A 58 -0.62 5.72 13.69
N GLU A 59 -1.94 5.59 13.73
CA GLU A 59 -2.63 4.85 14.80
C GLU A 59 -2.26 3.38 14.81
N TYR A 60 -2.10 2.75 13.65
CA TYR A 60 -1.61 1.37 13.57
C TYR A 60 -0.15 1.23 14.06
N LEU A 61 0.72 2.19 13.77
CA LEU A 61 2.09 2.21 14.30
C LEU A 61 2.08 2.34 15.82
N LYS A 62 1.24 3.22 16.38
CA LYS A 62 1.06 3.38 17.84
C LYS A 62 0.53 2.11 18.49
N ALA A 63 -0.31 1.35 17.78
CA ALA A 63 -0.80 0.05 18.22
C ALA A 63 0.28 -1.05 18.15
N GLY A 64 1.46 -0.76 17.60
CA GLY A 64 2.62 -1.66 17.57
C GLY A 64 2.82 -2.44 16.29
N CYS A 65 2.17 -2.07 15.17
CA CYS A 65 2.48 -2.70 13.89
C CYS A 65 3.85 -2.27 13.36
N ASN A 66 4.46 -3.16 12.58
CA ASN A 66 5.77 -2.95 11.96
C ASN A 66 5.67 -2.81 10.44
N LEU A 67 4.61 -3.35 9.87
CA LEU A 67 4.43 -3.47 8.43
C LEU A 67 3.08 -2.85 8.04
N LEU A 68 3.15 -1.65 7.45
CA LEU A 68 1.99 -0.92 6.96
C LEU A 68 1.66 -1.37 5.54
N LYS A 69 0.41 -1.74 5.30
CA LYS A 69 -0.13 -1.89 3.94
C LYS A 69 -0.48 -0.52 3.39
N THR A 70 -0.19 -0.29 2.13
CA THR A 70 -0.66 0.92 1.46
C THR A 70 -2.17 0.86 1.21
N ASN A 71 -2.86 1.99 1.21
CA ASN A 71 -4.27 2.04 0.82
C ASN A 71 -4.41 2.00 -0.70
N THR A 72 -4.05 0.85 -1.32
CA THR A 72 -3.99 0.65 -2.77
C THR A 72 -4.57 -0.67 -3.24
N PHE A 73 -5.33 -1.38 -2.39
CA PHE A 73 -5.87 -2.72 -2.68
C PHE A 73 -6.67 -2.78 -3.99
N GLY A 74 -7.63 -1.89 -4.21
CA GLY A 74 -8.39 -1.77 -5.46
C GLY A 74 -7.71 -0.88 -6.50
N GLY A 75 -6.40 -0.64 -6.35
CA GLY A 75 -5.63 0.28 -7.17
C GLY A 75 -5.22 -0.25 -8.55
N ASP A 76 -5.68 -1.42 -8.99
CA ASP A 76 -5.38 -1.92 -10.32
C ASP A 76 -6.25 -1.28 -11.41
N ILE A 77 -5.74 -1.33 -12.63
CA ILE A 77 -6.36 -0.67 -13.79
C ILE A 77 -7.73 -1.26 -14.20
N PHE A 78 -8.06 -2.47 -13.77
CA PHE A 78 -9.32 -3.12 -14.14
C PHE A 78 -10.49 -2.61 -13.31
N HIS A 79 -10.26 -2.12 -12.11
CA HIS A 79 -11.28 -1.60 -11.21
C HIS A 79 -11.64 -0.13 -11.46
N TYR A 80 -10.89 0.61 -12.29
CA TYR A 80 -11.21 2.02 -12.54
C TYR A 80 -12.35 2.18 -13.54
N ALA A 81 -13.11 3.25 -13.33
CA ALA A 81 -14.04 3.74 -14.33
C ALA A 81 -13.31 4.00 -15.66
N PRO A 82 -13.99 3.83 -16.82
CA PRO A 82 -13.37 3.99 -18.12
C PRO A 82 -12.58 5.30 -18.29
N GLU A 83 -13.07 6.38 -17.68
CA GLU A 83 -12.46 7.71 -17.72
C GLU A 83 -11.08 7.73 -17.02
N LEU A 84 -10.97 7.07 -15.87
CA LEU A 84 -9.72 6.98 -15.13
C LEU A 84 -8.72 6.00 -15.77
N ARG A 85 -9.20 5.01 -16.51
CA ARG A 85 -8.34 4.10 -17.28
C ARG A 85 -7.61 4.81 -18.42
N GLN A 86 -8.16 5.92 -18.93
CA GLN A 86 -7.55 6.74 -19.99
C GLN A 86 -6.37 7.56 -19.45
N ASP A 87 -6.37 7.91 -18.18
CA ASP A 87 -5.23 8.58 -17.55
C ASP A 87 -4.15 7.54 -17.18
N LYS A 88 -3.22 7.33 -18.12
CA LYS A 88 -2.12 6.37 -17.96
C LYS A 88 -1.24 6.64 -16.75
N ALA A 89 -1.19 7.88 -16.29
CA ALA A 89 -0.38 8.29 -15.15
C ALA A 89 -1.15 8.17 -13.81
N PHE A 90 -2.48 8.06 -13.84
CA PHE A 90 -3.29 8.03 -12.61
C PHE A 90 -2.95 6.83 -11.73
N HIS A 91 -2.80 5.65 -12.32
CA HIS A 91 -2.44 4.43 -11.62
C HIS A 91 -1.11 4.56 -10.85
N GLU A 92 -0.08 5.07 -11.52
CA GLU A 92 1.22 5.30 -10.89
C GLU A 92 1.11 6.34 -9.78
N ARG A 93 0.44 7.48 -10.03
CA ARG A 93 0.22 8.52 -9.00
C ARG A 93 -0.49 7.98 -7.77
N LEU A 94 -1.48 7.10 -7.94
CA LEU A 94 -2.22 6.51 -6.83
C LEU A 94 -1.30 5.63 -5.95
N ILE A 95 -0.47 4.81 -6.58
CA ILE A 95 0.49 3.95 -5.87
C ILE A 95 1.54 4.81 -5.15
N PHE A 96 2.12 5.80 -5.84
CA PHE A 96 3.09 6.73 -5.25
C PHE A 96 2.50 7.46 -4.04
N GLN A 97 1.25 7.91 -4.16
CA GLN A 97 0.55 8.60 -3.08
C GLN A 97 0.31 7.69 -1.87
N GLY A 98 -0.15 6.45 -2.09
CA GLY A 98 -0.35 5.48 -1.01
C GLY A 98 0.95 5.18 -0.26
N VAL A 99 2.04 4.94 -0.99
CA VAL A 99 3.38 4.71 -0.38
C VAL A 99 3.88 5.96 0.34
N ARG A 100 3.65 7.17 -0.22
CA ARG A 100 4.03 8.44 0.40
C ARG A 100 3.37 8.62 1.76
N LEU A 101 2.05 8.39 1.85
CA LEU A 101 1.31 8.57 3.10
C LEU A 101 1.78 7.60 4.18
N ALA A 102 1.99 6.32 3.84
CA ALA A 102 2.56 5.35 4.77
C ALA A 102 3.98 5.76 5.22
N ARG A 103 4.81 6.27 4.32
CA ARG A 103 6.16 6.75 4.64
C ARG A 103 6.15 7.98 5.53
N GLU A 104 5.21 8.90 5.33
CA GLU A 104 5.02 10.06 6.20
C GLU A 104 4.60 9.65 7.61
N ALA A 105 3.65 8.71 7.74
CA ALA A 105 3.25 8.19 9.05
C ALA A 105 4.44 7.56 9.81
N ILE A 106 5.26 6.75 9.13
CA ILE A 106 6.48 6.18 9.74
C ILE A 106 7.42 7.30 10.21
N ARG A 107 7.66 8.32 9.40
CA ARG A 107 8.55 9.44 9.78
C ARG A 107 8.04 10.23 10.99
N ILE A 108 6.72 10.46 11.05
CA ILE A 108 6.08 11.12 12.21
C ILE A 108 6.26 10.24 13.44
N PHE A 109 5.97 8.95 13.32
CA PHE A 109 6.09 7.99 14.43
C PHE A 109 7.54 7.92 14.97
N GLU A 110 8.51 7.77 14.08
CA GLU A 110 9.93 7.71 14.45
C GLU A 110 10.40 9.00 15.12
N LYS A 111 9.89 10.15 14.72
CA LYS A 111 10.28 11.45 15.29
C LYS A 111 9.58 11.76 16.62
N GLU A 112 8.29 11.51 16.73
CA GLU A 112 7.48 11.99 17.86
C GLU A 112 7.33 10.94 18.97
N TYR A 113 7.43 9.67 18.62
CA TYR A 113 7.25 8.55 19.54
C TYR A 113 8.53 7.73 19.77
N ASN A 114 9.71 8.29 19.46
CA ASN A 114 11.03 7.66 19.51
C ASN A 114 11.16 6.38 18.66
N GLY A 115 10.19 6.07 17.80
CA GLY A 115 10.23 4.97 16.85
C GLY A 115 10.39 3.57 17.46
N GLU A 116 10.18 3.44 18.76
CA GLU A 116 10.32 2.16 19.45
C GLU A 116 9.12 1.27 19.12
N SER A 117 9.36 0.26 18.31
CA SER A 117 8.43 -0.84 18.13
C SER A 117 8.51 -1.79 19.33
N PRO A 118 7.39 -2.37 19.81
CA PRO A 118 7.39 -3.29 20.94
C PRO A 118 8.35 -4.47 20.83
N ASN A 119 8.72 -4.85 19.61
CA ASN A 119 9.67 -5.93 19.32
C ASN A 119 11.03 -5.43 18.80
N HIS A 120 11.33 -4.13 18.94
CA HIS A 120 12.54 -3.48 18.44
C HIS A 120 12.78 -3.68 16.92
N ALA A 121 11.74 -4.04 16.17
CA ALA A 121 11.81 -4.18 14.71
C ALA A 121 11.65 -2.80 14.03
N GLY A 122 12.25 -2.66 12.86
CA GLY A 122 12.03 -1.48 12.02
C GLY A 122 10.60 -1.44 11.46
N HIS A 123 10.23 -0.30 10.86
CA HIS A 123 8.93 -0.13 10.22
C HIS A 123 9.08 -0.20 8.70
N PHE A 124 8.18 -0.94 8.04
CA PHE A 124 8.22 -1.24 6.62
C PHE A 124 6.88 -0.94 5.96
N ILE A 125 6.92 -0.84 4.63
CA ILE A 125 5.75 -0.61 3.80
C ILE A 125 5.57 -1.78 2.85
N ALA A 126 4.40 -2.41 2.89
CA ALA A 126 3.94 -3.38 1.92
C ALA A 126 3.02 -2.70 0.90
N LEU A 127 3.31 -2.85 -0.38
CA LEU A 127 2.36 -2.48 -1.43
C LEU A 127 1.18 -3.46 -1.38
N ASP A 128 0.00 -2.97 -1.03
CA ASP A 128 -1.23 -3.76 -1.03
C ASP A 128 -1.83 -3.79 -2.44
N THR A 129 -2.00 -4.99 -2.99
CA THR A 129 -2.53 -5.21 -4.33
C THR A 129 -3.58 -6.30 -4.31
N GLY A 130 -4.79 -5.96 -4.65
CA GLY A 130 -5.92 -6.88 -4.72
C GLY A 130 -6.00 -7.65 -6.04
N PRO A 131 -7.01 -8.50 -6.17
CA PRO A 131 -7.29 -9.24 -7.39
C PRO A 131 -7.78 -8.29 -8.50
N THR A 132 -7.64 -8.70 -9.76
CA THR A 132 -8.12 -7.92 -10.92
C THR A 132 -9.66 -7.83 -11.00
N GLY A 133 -10.40 -8.64 -10.23
CA GLY A 133 -11.85 -8.78 -10.37
C GLY A 133 -12.29 -9.51 -11.64
N CYS A 134 -11.35 -9.92 -12.49
CA CYS A 134 -11.60 -10.63 -13.73
C CYS A 134 -11.06 -12.06 -13.66
N LEU A 135 -11.82 -13.01 -14.20
CA LEU A 135 -11.34 -14.39 -14.33
C LEU A 135 -10.45 -14.54 -15.55
N LEU A 136 -9.38 -15.30 -15.37
CA LEU A 136 -8.48 -15.66 -16.46
C LEU A 136 -9.13 -16.64 -17.43
N LYS A 137 -8.73 -16.62 -18.69
CA LYS A 137 -9.08 -17.63 -19.68
C LYS A 137 -8.61 -19.02 -19.22
N PRO A 138 -9.38 -20.09 -19.48
CA PRO A 138 -10.65 -20.13 -20.24
C PRO A 138 -11.90 -19.82 -19.39
N ALA A 139 -11.79 -19.65 -18.07
CA ALA A 139 -12.94 -19.42 -17.19
C ALA A 139 -13.54 -18.00 -17.28
N GLY A 140 -12.79 -17.04 -17.79
CA GLY A 140 -13.18 -15.67 -18.03
C GLY A 140 -12.56 -15.09 -19.30
N ASN A 141 -12.49 -13.76 -19.37
CA ASN A 141 -12.04 -13.05 -20.58
C ASN A 141 -10.63 -12.48 -20.48
N LEU A 142 -10.01 -12.50 -19.31
CA LEU A 142 -8.68 -11.90 -19.08
C LEU A 142 -7.58 -12.85 -19.54
N ASP A 143 -6.69 -12.38 -20.40
CA ASP A 143 -5.49 -13.11 -20.77
C ASP A 143 -4.46 -13.08 -19.63
N PHE A 144 -3.76 -14.21 -19.43
CA PHE A 144 -2.69 -14.31 -18.43
C PHE A 144 -1.63 -13.23 -18.60
N GLU A 145 -1.18 -13.01 -19.85
CA GLU A 145 -0.17 -12.00 -20.17
C GLU A 145 -0.66 -10.55 -19.90
N GLU A 146 -1.95 -10.28 -20.05
CA GLU A 146 -2.53 -9.00 -19.68
C GLU A 146 -2.51 -8.79 -18.16
N ALA A 147 -2.87 -9.83 -17.40
CA ALA A 147 -2.78 -9.80 -15.94
C ALA A 147 -1.32 -9.56 -15.48
N VAL A 148 -0.37 -10.30 -16.04
CA VAL A 148 1.06 -10.12 -15.74
C VAL A 148 1.54 -8.70 -16.04
N LYS A 149 1.12 -8.11 -17.16
CA LYS A 149 1.46 -6.71 -17.51
C LYS A 149 0.87 -5.71 -16.53
N ALA A 150 -0.39 -5.92 -16.10
CA ALA A 150 -1.07 -5.04 -15.16
C ALA A 150 -0.38 -5.06 -13.79
N TYR A 151 -0.20 -6.24 -13.21
CA TYR A 151 0.53 -6.38 -11.94
C TYR A 151 1.97 -5.89 -12.03
N GLY A 152 2.65 -6.17 -13.14
CA GLY A 152 4.02 -5.69 -13.36
C GLY A 152 4.14 -4.16 -13.37
N LYS A 153 3.09 -3.42 -13.79
CA LYS A 153 3.05 -1.95 -13.66
C LYS A 153 2.92 -1.53 -12.20
N SER A 154 1.98 -2.15 -11.47
CA SER A 154 1.75 -1.86 -10.04
C SER A 154 3.01 -2.11 -9.23
N PHE A 155 3.65 -3.25 -9.44
CA PHE A 155 4.85 -3.65 -8.68
C PHE A 155 6.05 -2.75 -8.96
N ARG A 156 6.24 -2.34 -10.22
CA ARG A 156 7.29 -1.36 -10.57
C ARG A 156 7.02 -0.01 -9.91
N ALA A 157 5.79 0.50 -10.02
CA ALA A 157 5.42 1.76 -9.40
C ALA A 157 5.60 1.72 -7.88
N GLY A 158 5.22 0.62 -7.21
CA GLY A 158 5.43 0.43 -5.77
C GLY A 158 6.90 0.41 -5.39
N ALA A 159 7.72 -0.31 -6.13
CA ALA A 159 9.16 -0.37 -5.91
C ALA A 159 9.84 1.00 -6.12
N GLU A 160 9.45 1.73 -7.18
CA GLU A 160 9.94 3.09 -7.47
C GLU A 160 9.49 4.11 -6.42
N ALA A 161 8.27 3.97 -5.89
CA ALA A 161 7.75 4.77 -4.80
C ALA A 161 8.44 4.47 -3.46
N GLY A 162 9.12 3.34 -3.33
CA GLY A 162 9.88 2.94 -2.15
C GLY A 162 9.12 2.01 -1.20
N ALA A 163 8.18 1.19 -1.69
CA ALA A 163 7.64 0.07 -0.93
C ALA A 163 8.77 -0.95 -0.65
N ASP A 164 8.74 -1.55 0.53
CA ASP A 164 9.79 -2.47 1.01
C ASP A 164 9.49 -3.93 0.60
N CYS A 165 8.21 -4.25 0.38
CA CYS A 165 7.70 -5.52 -0.16
C CYS A 165 6.33 -5.34 -0.85
N ILE A 166 5.83 -6.43 -1.40
CA ILE A 166 4.50 -6.52 -2.03
C ILE A 166 3.74 -7.64 -1.34
#